data_ff6f1088db5f3a347fd622bb4765288e
#
_entry.id   ff6f1088db5f3a347fd622bb4765288e
#
_cell.length_a   1.000
_cell.length_b   1.000
_cell.length_c   1.000
_cell.angle_alpha   90.00
_cell.angle_beta   90.00
_cell.angle_gamma   90.00
#
_symmetry.space_group_name_H-M   'P 1'
#
loop_
_entity.id
_entity.type
_entity.pdbx_description
1 polymer ?
#
loop_
_entity_poly.entity_id
_entity_poly.type
_entity_poly.pdbx_seq_one_letter_code
_entity_poly.pdbx_strand_id
1 'polypeptide(L)'
;MAMRLKKKLKNQKLKKMTPEQEKPKEQVEENEEAKEEKKDYTNPSYQLPPLTLLDKPKARNNSMDNAAIEANIEKLEEVLKSFNVTAKVVEVHIGPTVAQYELEIASGTRVNKITTLSREIALALSKKDVRIEAPIPGKSTVGIEFAN
;
A
#
# COMPACT_ATOMS: atom_id res chain seq x y z
N MET A 1 36.51 44.24 6.76
CA MET A 1 37.52 43.26 6.28
C MET A 1 37.72 42.03 7.19
N ALA A 2 37.02 41.90 8.28
CA ALA A 2 37.24 40.82 9.29
C ALA A 2 36.37 39.54 9.11
N MET A 3 35.35 39.54 8.25
CA MET A 3 34.45 38.41 8.06
C MET A 3 34.89 37.36 7.03
N ARG A 4 35.84 37.70 6.16
CA ARG A 4 36.35 36.75 5.13
C ARG A 4 37.47 35.81 5.62
N LEU A 5 38.11 36.14 6.72
CA LEU A 5 39.21 35.31 7.28
C LEU A 5 38.72 34.15 8.16
N LYS A 6 37.54 34.27 8.79
CA LYS A 6 37.00 33.18 9.63
C LYS A 6 36.46 31.97 8.84
N LYS A 7 36.09 32.18 7.58
CA LYS A 7 35.59 31.10 6.70
C LYS A 7 36.70 30.23 6.12
N LYS A 8 37.91 30.75 5.98
CA LYS A 8 39.07 30.01 5.45
C LYS A 8 39.73 29.09 6.48
N LEU A 9 39.68 29.44 7.77
CA LEU A 9 40.23 28.61 8.84
C LEU A 9 39.35 27.39 9.20
N LYS A 10 38.04 27.45 8.94
CA LYS A 10 37.16 26.32 9.25
C LYS A 10 37.26 25.16 8.26
N ASN A 11 37.67 25.44 7.02
CA ASN A 11 37.86 24.42 5.96
C ASN A 11 39.22 23.72 5.99
N GLN A 12 40.20 24.25 6.73
CA GLN A 12 41.51 23.60 6.83
C GLN A 12 41.60 22.60 8.01
N LYS A 13 40.69 22.69 8.99
CA LYS A 13 40.66 21.74 10.13
C LYS A 13 39.95 20.42 9.86
N LEU A 14 39.17 20.29 8.77
CA LEU A 14 38.46 19.06 8.40
C LEU A 14 39.26 18.07 7.55
N LYS A 15 40.48 18.39 7.17
CA LYS A 15 41.30 17.55 6.25
C LYS A 15 42.38 16.72 6.93
N LYS A 16 42.43 16.65 8.26
CA LYS A 16 43.54 15.96 8.97
C LYS A 16 43.09 14.99 10.08
N MET A 17 41.98 14.32 9.94
CA MET A 17 41.64 13.19 10.83
C MET A 17 40.93 12.09 10.03
N THR A 18 41.72 11.31 9.32
CA THR A 18 41.31 9.96 8.94
C THR A 18 42.34 9.01 9.55
N PRO A 19 41.99 8.27 10.59
CA PRO A 19 42.80 7.13 10.99
C PRO A 19 42.51 5.98 10.06
N GLU A 20 43.55 5.51 9.42
CA GLU A 20 43.65 4.26 8.71
C GLU A 20 43.37 3.13 9.73
N GLN A 21 42.19 2.55 9.69
CA GLN A 21 41.87 1.33 10.44
C GLN A 21 42.10 0.15 9.53
N GLU A 22 43.12 -0.63 9.84
CA GLU A 22 43.39 -1.97 9.34
C GLU A 22 42.15 -2.84 9.45
N LYS A 23 41.72 -3.41 8.32
CA LYS A 23 40.66 -4.44 8.27
C LYS A 23 41.24 -5.74 8.83
N PRO A 24 40.58 -6.36 9.83
CA PRO A 24 40.85 -7.75 10.13
C PRO A 24 40.46 -8.60 8.92
N LYS A 25 41.34 -9.50 8.50
CA LYS A 25 41.07 -10.55 7.54
C LYS A 25 40.08 -11.54 8.20
N GLU A 26 38.81 -11.37 7.93
CA GLU A 26 37.80 -12.35 8.22
C GLU A 26 37.95 -13.48 7.19
N GLN A 27 38.30 -14.63 7.69
CA GLN A 27 38.36 -15.89 6.94
C GLN A 27 36.93 -16.16 6.47
N VAL A 28 36.75 -16.10 5.15
CA VAL A 28 35.54 -16.59 4.49
C VAL A 28 35.59 -18.10 4.64
N GLU A 29 34.89 -18.65 5.62
CA GLU A 29 34.49 -20.05 5.63
C GLU A 29 33.58 -20.22 4.38
N GLU A 30 34.15 -20.92 3.42
CA GLU A 30 33.47 -21.38 2.22
C GLU A 30 32.38 -22.37 2.64
N ASN A 31 31.20 -21.82 2.90
CA ASN A 31 30.01 -22.63 3.16
C ASN A 31 29.65 -23.27 1.84
N GLU A 32 29.97 -24.55 1.70
CA GLU A 32 29.46 -25.41 0.63
C GLU A 32 27.93 -25.47 0.76
N GLU A 33 27.26 -24.44 0.26
CA GLU A 33 25.82 -24.52 -0.01
C GLU A 33 25.63 -25.60 -1.06
N ALA A 34 25.07 -26.71 -0.60
CA ALA A 34 24.63 -27.80 -1.44
C ALA A 34 23.82 -27.21 -2.61
N LYS A 35 24.39 -27.27 -3.80
CA LYS A 35 23.67 -27.00 -5.05
C LYS A 35 22.53 -28.00 -5.12
N GLU A 36 21.36 -27.62 -4.62
CA GLU A 36 20.14 -28.31 -4.98
C GLU A 36 20.03 -28.24 -6.50
N GLU A 37 20.33 -29.36 -7.16
CA GLU A 37 20.04 -29.55 -8.57
C GLU A 37 18.53 -29.27 -8.75
N LYS A 38 18.19 -28.11 -9.28
CA LYS A 38 16.83 -27.80 -9.71
C LYS A 38 16.50 -28.81 -10.80
N LYS A 39 15.89 -29.92 -10.42
CA LYS A 39 15.35 -30.90 -11.36
C LYS A 39 14.34 -30.14 -12.22
N ASP A 40 14.69 -29.96 -13.48
CA ASP A 40 13.82 -29.38 -14.47
C ASP A 40 12.71 -30.39 -14.77
N TYR A 41 11.55 -30.16 -14.18
CA TYR A 41 10.35 -30.98 -14.38
C TYR A 41 9.58 -30.57 -15.64
N THR A 42 10.19 -29.79 -16.53
CA THR A 42 9.55 -29.43 -17.80
C THR A 42 9.36 -30.66 -18.66
N ASN A 43 8.13 -31.06 -18.85
CA ASN A 43 7.74 -32.06 -19.79
C ASN A 43 7.49 -31.40 -21.16
N PRO A 44 8.38 -31.59 -22.17
CA PRO A 44 8.23 -30.91 -23.46
C PRO A 44 6.99 -31.37 -24.23
N SER A 45 6.37 -32.48 -23.85
CA SER A 45 5.13 -33.01 -24.45
C SER A 45 3.87 -32.57 -23.66
N TYR A 46 4.01 -31.79 -22.57
CA TYR A 46 2.87 -31.33 -21.80
C TYR A 46 2.06 -30.29 -22.59
N GLN A 47 0.81 -30.60 -22.84
CA GLN A 47 -0.15 -29.67 -23.43
C GLN A 47 -1.04 -29.09 -22.36
N LEU A 48 -1.14 -27.76 -22.32
CA LEU A 48 -2.04 -27.07 -21.40
C LEU A 48 -3.51 -27.49 -21.68
N PRO A 49 -4.32 -27.68 -20.63
CA PRO A 49 -5.74 -27.92 -20.81
C PRO A 49 -6.40 -26.83 -21.66
N PRO A 50 -7.29 -27.19 -22.59
CA PRO A 50 -7.95 -26.20 -23.42
C PRO A 50 -8.91 -25.33 -22.60
N LEU A 51 -9.02 -24.06 -22.95
CA LEU A 51 -9.93 -23.10 -22.28
C LEU A 51 -11.41 -23.51 -22.34
N THR A 52 -11.78 -24.43 -23.22
CA THR A 52 -13.13 -25.01 -23.32
C THR A 52 -13.56 -25.81 -22.09
N LEU A 53 -12.61 -26.20 -21.23
CA LEU A 53 -12.90 -26.85 -19.96
C LEU A 53 -13.43 -25.87 -18.88
N LEU A 54 -13.31 -24.56 -19.12
CA LEU A 54 -13.83 -23.54 -18.21
C LEU A 54 -15.26 -23.16 -18.61
N ASP A 55 -16.13 -23.09 -17.62
CA ASP A 55 -17.46 -22.54 -17.83
C ASP A 55 -17.41 -21.05 -18.19
N LYS A 56 -18.29 -20.64 -19.12
CA LYS A 56 -18.41 -19.23 -19.44
C LYS A 56 -18.98 -18.47 -18.23
N PRO A 57 -18.42 -17.30 -17.88
CA PRO A 57 -18.93 -16.51 -16.78
C PRO A 57 -20.39 -16.09 -17.08
N LYS A 58 -21.26 -16.17 -16.08
CA LYS A 58 -22.62 -15.65 -16.19
C LYS A 58 -22.56 -14.13 -16.29
N ALA A 59 -23.35 -13.55 -17.21
CA ALA A 59 -23.45 -12.10 -17.31
C ALA A 59 -23.98 -11.52 -15.98
N ARG A 60 -23.20 -10.60 -15.37
CA ARG A 60 -23.65 -9.85 -14.19
C ARG A 60 -24.38 -8.60 -14.64
N ASN A 61 -25.56 -8.34 -14.06
CA ASN A 61 -26.23 -7.06 -14.21
C ASN A 61 -25.60 -6.03 -13.26
N ASN A 62 -24.66 -5.23 -13.78
CA ASN A 62 -23.93 -4.23 -13.00
C ASN A 62 -24.78 -3.00 -12.59
N SER A 63 -26.03 -2.88 -13.10
CA SER A 63 -26.86 -1.70 -12.82
C SER A 63 -27.38 -1.64 -11.38
N MET A 64 -27.66 -2.80 -10.74
CA MET A 64 -28.04 -2.82 -9.33
C MET A 64 -26.85 -2.58 -8.41
N ASP A 65 -25.65 -2.98 -8.85
CA ASP A 65 -24.42 -2.79 -8.09
C ASP A 65 -24.05 -1.29 -7.99
N ASN A 66 -24.28 -0.49 -9.05
CA ASN A 66 -23.93 0.92 -9.06
C ASN A 66 -24.73 1.77 -8.06
N ALA A 67 -26.04 1.55 -7.91
CA ALA A 67 -26.86 2.24 -6.93
C ALA A 67 -26.43 1.92 -5.48
N ALA A 68 -26.05 0.68 -5.22
CA ALA A 68 -25.50 0.29 -3.92
C ALA A 68 -24.15 0.93 -3.63
N ILE A 69 -23.30 1.07 -4.66
CA ILE A 69 -22.00 1.75 -4.56
C ILE A 69 -22.20 3.23 -4.21
N GLU A 70 -23.07 3.91 -4.94
CA GLU A 70 -23.37 5.34 -4.69
C GLU A 70 -23.91 5.55 -3.27
N ALA A 71 -24.84 4.71 -2.81
CA ALA A 71 -25.37 4.77 -1.44
C ALA A 71 -24.26 4.54 -0.38
N ASN A 72 -23.31 3.66 -0.66
CA ASN A 72 -22.17 3.44 0.26
C ASN A 72 -21.21 4.63 0.25
N ILE A 73 -20.98 5.28 -0.89
CA ILE A 73 -20.17 6.50 -1.01
C ILE A 73 -20.78 7.61 -0.14
N GLU A 74 -22.09 7.89 -0.31
CA GLU A 74 -22.78 8.91 0.45
C GLU A 74 -22.70 8.68 1.97
N LYS A 75 -22.99 7.45 2.40
CA LYS A 75 -22.87 7.09 3.82
C LYS A 75 -21.46 7.22 4.35
N LEU A 76 -20.46 6.82 3.58
CA LEU A 76 -19.06 6.89 3.98
C LEU A 76 -18.62 8.35 4.17
N GLU A 77 -18.94 9.21 3.22
CA GLU A 77 -18.62 10.64 3.29
C GLU A 77 -19.38 11.33 4.45
N GLU A 78 -20.66 10.98 4.68
CA GLU A 78 -21.46 11.53 5.77
C GLU A 78 -20.87 11.15 7.14
N VAL A 79 -20.51 9.87 7.32
CA VAL A 79 -19.89 9.38 8.56
C VAL A 79 -18.57 10.09 8.81
N LEU A 80 -17.68 10.15 7.83
CA LEU A 80 -16.42 10.87 7.98
C LEU A 80 -16.63 12.34 8.33
N LYS A 81 -17.58 12.99 7.69
CA LYS A 81 -17.95 14.38 7.97
C LYS A 81 -18.47 14.57 9.40
N SER A 82 -19.28 13.63 9.93
CA SER A 82 -19.79 13.71 11.31
C SER A 82 -18.68 13.66 12.36
N PHE A 83 -17.56 13.01 12.04
CA PHE A 83 -16.36 12.99 12.88
C PHE A 83 -15.34 14.09 12.54
N ASN A 84 -15.76 15.14 11.82
CA ASN A 84 -14.90 16.25 11.38
C ASN A 84 -13.68 15.77 10.55
N VAL A 85 -13.91 14.82 9.68
CA VAL A 85 -12.96 14.35 8.65
C VAL A 85 -13.54 14.74 7.31
N THR A 86 -12.91 15.69 6.62
CA THR A 86 -13.29 16.06 5.27
C THR A 86 -12.52 15.18 4.30
N ALA A 87 -13.22 14.23 3.71
CA ALA A 87 -12.68 13.33 2.69
C ALA A 87 -13.72 13.16 1.58
N LYS A 88 -13.24 12.82 0.37
CA LYS A 88 -14.09 12.60 -0.80
C LYS A 88 -13.66 11.29 -1.46
N VAL A 89 -14.63 10.45 -1.84
CA VAL A 89 -14.36 9.24 -2.61
C VAL A 89 -14.03 9.64 -4.05
N VAL A 90 -12.86 9.23 -4.53
CA VAL A 90 -12.37 9.52 -5.89
C VAL A 90 -12.43 8.31 -6.81
N GLU A 91 -12.29 7.11 -6.27
CA GLU A 91 -12.32 5.88 -7.05
C GLU A 91 -12.89 4.71 -6.23
N VAL A 92 -13.53 3.75 -6.88
CA VAL A 92 -14.03 2.52 -6.26
C VAL A 92 -13.59 1.32 -7.07
N HIS A 93 -12.88 0.41 -6.42
CA HIS A 93 -12.42 -0.84 -7.00
C HIS A 93 -13.24 -2.01 -6.44
N ILE A 94 -14.00 -2.66 -7.30
CA ILE A 94 -14.85 -3.78 -6.90
C ILE A 94 -14.14 -5.09 -7.24
N GLY A 95 -13.74 -5.81 -6.19
CA GLY A 95 -13.23 -7.16 -6.29
C GLY A 95 -14.34 -8.22 -6.19
N PRO A 96 -13.99 -9.50 -6.31
CA PRO A 96 -14.99 -10.59 -6.21
C PRO A 96 -15.58 -10.74 -4.81
N THR A 97 -14.87 -10.39 -3.75
CA THR A 97 -15.28 -10.55 -2.34
C THR A 97 -15.26 -9.27 -1.54
N VAL A 98 -14.43 -8.31 -1.95
CA VAL A 98 -14.26 -7.02 -1.25
C VAL A 98 -14.35 -5.87 -2.24
N ALA A 99 -14.84 -4.74 -1.78
CA ALA A 99 -14.77 -3.47 -2.48
C ALA A 99 -13.84 -2.51 -1.74
N GLN A 100 -12.96 -1.82 -2.48
CA GLN A 100 -12.07 -0.80 -1.97
C GLN A 100 -12.54 0.57 -2.45
N TYR A 101 -12.77 1.45 -1.50
CA TYR A 101 -13.13 2.85 -1.73
C TYR A 101 -11.90 3.71 -1.48
N GLU A 102 -11.42 4.38 -2.52
CA GLU A 102 -10.27 5.26 -2.45
C GLU A 102 -10.71 6.69 -2.14
N LEU A 103 -10.15 7.26 -1.06
CA LEU A 103 -10.52 8.57 -0.57
C LEU A 103 -9.36 9.55 -0.68
N GLU A 104 -9.66 10.73 -1.19
CA GLU A 104 -8.82 11.90 -1.07
C GLU A 104 -9.18 12.66 0.21
N ILE A 105 -8.18 13.00 1.03
CA ILE A 105 -8.35 13.67 2.32
C ILE A 105 -7.97 15.13 2.17
N ALA A 106 -8.79 16.01 2.72
CA ALA A 106 -8.49 17.44 2.75
C ALA A 106 -7.17 17.73 3.50
N SER A 107 -6.38 18.64 2.95
CA SER A 107 -5.11 19.07 3.55
C SER A 107 -5.29 19.49 5.00
N GLY A 108 -4.37 19.06 5.87
CA GLY A 108 -4.41 19.33 7.31
C GLY A 108 -5.17 18.29 8.14
N THR A 109 -5.87 17.34 7.52
CA THR A 109 -6.49 16.23 8.25
C THR A 109 -5.43 15.17 8.60
N ARG A 110 -5.40 14.74 9.86
CA ARG A 110 -4.49 13.68 10.31
C ARG A 110 -5.00 12.31 9.86
N VAL A 111 -4.20 11.57 9.11
CA VAL A 111 -4.53 10.22 8.61
C VAL A 111 -4.92 9.26 9.73
N ASN A 112 -4.22 9.30 10.88
CA ASN A 112 -4.54 8.48 12.04
C ASN A 112 -5.98 8.66 12.55
N LYS A 113 -6.61 9.82 12.30
CA LYS A 113 -8.00 10.05 12.70
C LYS A 113 -8.94 9.11 11.94
N ILE A 114 -8.64 8.83 10.67
CA ILE A 114 -9.45 7.92 9.86
C ILE A 114 -9.26 6.48 10.29
N THR A 115 -8.04 6.06 10.57
CA THR A 115 -7.74 4.68 10.98
C THR A 115 -8.40 4.30 12.31
N THR A 116 -8.60 5.27 13.20
CA THR A 116 -9.31 5.04 14.48
C THR A 116 -10.82 4.90 14.31
N LEU A 117 -11.39 5.34 13.20
CA LEU A 117 -12.84 5.30 12.92
C LEU A 117 -13.30 4.01 12.22
N SER A 118 -12.46 2.99 12.16
CA SER A 118 -12.80 1.73 11.44
C SER A 118 -14.07 1.07 11.94
N ARG A 119 -14.33 1.11 13.25
CA ARG A 119 -15.52 0.52 13.88
C ARG A 119 -16.79 1.34 13.60
N GLU A 120 -16.69 2.65 13.66
CA GLU A 120 -17.78 3.59 13.37
C GLU A 120 -18.20 3.50 11.91
N ILE A 121 -17.23 3.41 11.01
CA ILE A 121 -17.45 3.21 9.58
C ILE A 121 -18.12 1.84 9.34
N ALA A 122 -17.62 0.78 9.96
CA ALA A 122 -18.21 -0.56 9.83
C ALA A 122 -19.69 -0.57 10.29
N LEU A 123 -19.97 0.08 11.42
CA LEU A 123 -21.33 0.20 11.95
C LEU A 123 -22.26 0.96 10.99
N ALA A 124 -21.82 2.10 10.47
CA ALA A 124 -22.62 2.94 9.57
C ALA A 124 -22.91 2.26 8.23
N LEU A 125 -21.94 1.51 7.71
CA LEU A 125 -22.11 0.73 6.47
C LEU A 125 -22.80 -0.62 6.71
N SER A 126 -23.14 -0.95 7.97
CA SER A 126 -23.71 -2.25 8.36
C SER A 126 -22.83 -3.43 7.91
N LYS A 127 -21.51 -3.25 7.99
CA LYS A 127 -20.53 -4.28 7.66
C LYS A 127 -19.90 -4.85 8.93
N LYS A 128 -19.49 -6.13 8.86
CA LYS A 128 -18.90 -6.82 10.01
C LYS A 128 -17.53 -6.23 10.37
N ASP A 129 -16.75 -5.90 9.36
CA ASP A 129 -15.39 -5.41 9.50
C ASP A 129 -15.01 -4.50 8.34
N VAL A 130 -14.12 -3.54 8.61
CA VAL A 130 -13.60 -2.58 7.65
C VAL A 130 -12.09 -2.49 7.84
N ARG A 131 -11.36 -2.69 6.76
CA ARG A 131 -9.90 -2.49 6.72
C ARG A 131 -9.59 -1.13 6.14
N ILE A 132 -8.71 -0.39 6.83
CA ILE A 132 -8.26 0.92 6.37
C ILE A 132 -6.77 0.87 6.03
N GLU A 133 -6.44 1.21 4.81
CA GLU A 133 -5.08 1.28 4.29
C GLU A 133 -4.70 2.75 4.08
N ALA A 134 -3.79 3.25 4.90
CA ALA A 134 -3.53 4.68 4.96
C ALA A 134 -2.02 5.01 5.14
N PRO A 135 -1.32 5.46 4.11
CA PRO A 135 -1.78 5.65 2.73
C PRO A 135 -1.81 4.34 1.93
N ILE A 136 -2.49 4.35 0.77
CA ILE A 136 -2.38 3.26 -0.21
C ILE A 136 -0.95 3.25 -0.77
N PRO A 137 -0.26 2.09 -0.86
CA PRO A 137 1.08 2.02 -1.41
C PRO A 137 1.18 2.65 -2.81
N GLY A 138 2.11 3.61 -2.94
CA GLY A 138 2.32 4.33 -4.20
C GLY A 138 1.32 5.45 -4.51
N LYS A 139 0.36 5.72 -3.63
CA LYS A 139 -0.64 6.81 -3.77
C LYS A 139 -0.64 7.72 -2.54
N SER A 140 -1.20 8.91 -2.68
CA SER A 140 -1.42 9.87 -1.57
C SER A 140 -2.84 9.80 -0.99
N THR A 141 -3.57 8.76 -1.30
CA THR A 141 -4.97 8.52 -0.94
C THR A 141 -5.09 7.46 0.15
N VAL A 142 -6.27 7.36 0.75
CA VAL A 142 -6.60 6.34 1.76
C VAL A 142 -7.60 5.37 1.19
N GLY A 143 -7.35 4.08 1.36
CA GLY A 143 -8.25 3.00 0.99
C GLY A 143 -9.09 2.52 2.17
N ILE A 144 -10.39 2.37 1.95
CA ILE A 144 -11.32 1.73 2.88
C ILE A 144 -11.90 0.51 2.20
N GLU A 145 -11.60 -0.67 2.75
CA GLU A 145 -12.01 -1.96 2.20
C GLU A 145 -13.03 -2.63 3.11
N PHE A 146 -14.08 -3.18 2.50
CA PHE A 146 -15.06 -4.02 3.19
C PHE A 146 -15.68 -5.06 2.24
N ALA A 147 -16.28 -6.10 2.82
CA ALA A 147 -16.93 -7.17 2.06
C ALA A 147 -18.14 -6.64 1.27
N ASN A 148 -18.28 -7.15 0.06
CA ASN A 148 -19.43 -6.86 -0.82
C ASN A 148 -20.75 -7.38 -0.26
#